data_25972c0e14fb5cb5638f9dda731af5a9
#
_entry.id   25972c0e14fb5cb5638f9dda731af5a9
#
_cell.length_a   1.000
_cell.length_b   1.000
_cell.length_c   1.000
_cell.angle_alpha   90.00
_cell.angle_beta   90.00
_cell.angle_gamma   90.00
#
_symmetry.space_group_name_H-M   'P 1'
#
loop_
_entity.id
_entity.type
_entity.pdbx_description
1 polymer ?
#
loop_
_entity_poly.entity_id
_entity_poly.type
_entity_poly.pdbx_seq_one_letter_code
_entity_poly.pdbx_strand_id
1 'polypeptide(L)'
;MLTLLKCSLNQGVDKIALGKADFVVTGAIDDIGVESVIGFGNMNATANSEEMYGKGIDARFFSRANDRRRGGFLESQGGGTILVTRGDIAEKLGLPVAAVVGFIHSYADGAHTSIPAPGLGALAAGLGGKDSKLVHDLAKLGVSADDIAVVSKHDTSTNANDPNESELHNTLAHAIGRTDGNPLFVISQKTLTGHAKGGACIFQVNGLTQLFKSGVIPANAALDCVDPKLQRDDHMVWVRKPLRIGGGEDEFGRETAGRPVKAGLATSLGFGHVSGFVALVHPGAFEAAVAKADGEAALEAWRERANARLAAGQRHLEEGMMGRAALYEPIDNRRFREDHRGYDHHEVEKAMLLNPDARLGADGYYEA
;
A
#
# COMPACT_ATOMS: atom_id res chain seq x y z
N MET A 1 11.07 -4.87 -10.96
CA MET A 1 10.85 -3.47 -10.59
C MET A 1 9.46 -3.17 -10.01
N LEU A 2 8.42 -3.90 -10.37
CA LEU A 2 7.02 -3.63 -9.99
C LEU A 2 6.61 -3.96 -8.54
N THR A 3 7.43 -4.62 -7.76
CA THR A 3 7.15 -5.04 -6.37
C THR A 3 7.97 -4.31 -5.30
N LEU A 4 8.68 -3.25 -5.70
CA LEU A 4 9.69 -2.59 -4.87
C LEU A 4 9.19 -2.19 -3.47
N LEU A 5 8.01 -1.58 -3.37
CA LEU A 5 7.52 -1.17 -2.06
C LEU A 5 7.24 -2.33 -1.13
N LYS A 6 6.61 -3.42 -1.61
CA LYS A 6 6.31 -4.57 -0.73
C LYS A 6 7.58 -5.28 -0.32
N CYS A 7 8.58 -5.38 -1.21
CA CYS A 7 9.90 -5.89 -0.83
C CYS A 7 10.58 -4.97 0.19
N SER A 8 10.54 -3.65 -0.03
CA SER A 8 11.09 -2.66 0.90
C SER A 8 10.35 -2.68 2.25
N LEU A 9 9.02 -2.75 2.25
CA LEU A 9 8.22 -2.84 3.47
C LEU A 9 8.48 -4.16 4.21
N ASN A 10 8.58 -5.30 3.49
CA ASN A 10 8.95 -6.59 4.09
C ASN A 10 10.31 -6.52 4.77
N GLN A 11 11.31 -5.98 4.08
CA GLN A 11 12.65 -5.81 4.66
C GLN A 11 12.64 -4.86 5.87
N GLY A 12 11.83 -3.81 5.84
CA GLY A 12 11.64 -2.91 6.98
C GLY A 12 11.07 -3.64 8.19
N VAL A 13 10.02 -4.42 7.99
CA VAL A 13 9.40 -5.26 9.03
C VAL A 13 10.39 -6.31 9.55
N ASP A 14 11.14 -6.97 8.67
CA ASP A 14 12.14 -7.97 9.07
C ASP A 14 13.26 -7.34 9.92
N LYS A 15 13.73 -6.14 9.57
CA LYS A 15 14.74 -5.42 10.38
C LYS A 15 14.23 -5.12 11.79
N ILE A 16 12.97 -4.70 11.90
CA ILE A 16 12.32 -4.43 13.19
C ILE A 16 12.15 -5.73 13.97
N ALA A 17 11.63 -6.78 13.34
CA ALA A 17 11.41 -8.09 13.98
C ALA A 17 12.71 -8.73 14.46
N LEU A 18 13.83 -8.50 13.76
CA LEU A 18 15.16 -8.98 14.12
C LEU A 18 15.88 -8.06 15.14
N GLY A 19 15.25 -7.01 15.62
CA GLY A 19 15.85 -6.06 16.57
C GLY A 19 16.97 -5.21 15.99
N LYS A 20 17.07 -5.10 14.65
CA LYS A 20 18.09 -4.29 13.96
C LYS A 20 17.71 -2.83 13.84
N ALA A 21 16.44 -2.50 14.04
CA ALA A 21 15.92 -1.14 14.02
C ALA A 21 14.65 -1.05 14.87
N ASP A 22 14.43 0.07 15.51
CA ASP A 22 13.19 0.38 16.23
C ASP A 22 12.12 0.93 15.32
N PHE A 23 12.52 1.65 14.28
CA PHE A 23 11.65 2.12 13.21
C PHE A 23 12.41 2.14 11.88
N VAL A 24 11.67 2.05 10.78
CA VAL A 24 12.22 2.09 9.43
C VAL A 24 11.33 2.97 8.56
N VAL A 25 11.92 3.91 7.85
CA VAL A 25 11.24 4.58 6.74
C VAL A 25 11.42 3.72 5.51
N THR A 26 10.33 3.25 4.96
CA THR A 26 10.30 2.43 3.76
C THR A 26 9.44 3.07 2.69
N GLY A 27 9.70 2.79 1.44
CA GLY A 27 8.94 3.40 0.37
C GLY A 27 9.39 2.94 -1.00
N ALA A 28 8.75 3.50 -1.98
CA ALA A 28 9.14 3.38 -3.37
C ALA A 28 8.61 4.57 -4.16
N ILE A 29 9.32 4.91 -5.19
CA ILE A 29 8.95 5.92 -6.19
C ILE A 29 9.26 5.36 -7.57
N ASP A 30 8.48 5.76 -8.54
CA ASP A 30 8.77 5.51 -9.94
C ASP A 30 8.49 6.76 -10.76
N ASP A 31 9.27 6.94 -11.80
CA ASP A 31 9.15 8.05 -12.75
C ASP A 31 8.89 7.51 -14.15
N ILE A 32 8.21 8.28 -14.98
CA ILE A 32 7.91 7.90 -16.36
C ILE A 32 9.07 8.32 -17.25
N GLY A 33 9.84 7.32 -17.73
CA GLY A 33 10.83 7.52 -18.79
C GLY A 33 10.25 7.18 -20.16
N VAL A 34 10.78 7.82 -21.20
CA VAL A 34 10.39 7.56 -22.60
C VAL A 34 10.62 6.10 -22.97
N GLU A 35 11.73 5.51 -22.51
CA GLU A 35 12.08 4.10 -22.73
C GLU A 35 11.04 3.15 -22.13
N SER A 36 10.51 3.53 -20.97
CA SER A 36 9.44 2.77 -20.31
C SER A 36 8.16 2.77 -21.14
N VAL A 37 7.73 3.95 -21.59
CA VAL A 37 6.52 4.09 -22.42
C VAL A 37 6.65 3.30 -23.72
N ILE A 38 7.79 3.44 -24.43
CA ILE A 38 8.06 2.69 -25.66
C ILE A 38 8.14 1.18 -25.39
N GLY A 39 8.86 0.78 -24.36
CA GLY A 39 9.06 -0.62 -24.02
C GLY A 39 7.74 -1.34 -23.73
N PHE A 40 6.90 -0.77 -22.86
CA PHE A 40 5.60 -1.35 -22.52
C PHE A 40 4.58 -1.21 -23.68
N GLY A 41 4.68 -0.16 -24.49
CA GLY A 41 3.91 -0.04 -25.73
C GLY A 41 4.22 -1.16 -26.72
N ASN A 42 5.49 -1.45 -26.98
CA ASN A 42 5.94 -2.53 -27.84
C ASN A 42 5.54 -3.93 -27.31
N MET A 43 5.35 -4.07 -26.02
CA MET A 43 4.84 -5.31 -25.41
C MET A 43 3.31 -5.41 -25.46
N ASN A 44 2.60 -4.45 -26.03
CA ASN A 44 1.13 -4.32 -25.98
C ASN A 44 0.58 -4.41 -24.54
N ALA A 45 1.33 -3.91 -23.56
CA ALA A 45 0.93 -3.91 -22.15
C ALA A 45 0.17 -2.65 -21.75
N THR A 46 0.37 -1.55 -22.48
CA THR A 46 -0.32 -0.27 -22.28
C THR A 46 -1.58 -0.17 -23.14
N ALA A 47 -2.54 0.65 -22.68
CA ALA A 47 -3.75 0.92 -23.45
C ALA A 47 -3.41 1.67 -24.75
N ASN A 48 -3.85 1.13 -25.88
CA ASN A 48 -3.72 1.77 -27.17
C ASN A 48 -4.86 2.77 -27.38
N SER A 49 -4.53 4.03 -27.66
CA SER A 49 -5.52 5.10 -27.76
C SER A 49 -6.53 4.88 -28.88
N GLU A 50 -6.08 4.43 -30.05
CA GLU A 50 -6.96 4.19 -31.21
C GLU A 50 -7.94 3.06 -30.93
N GLU A 51 -7.45 1.96 -30.34
CA GLU A 51 -8.28 0.83 -29.93
C GLU A 51 -9.32 1.24 -28.88
N MET A 52 -8.91 2.04 -27.88
CA MET A 52 -9.81 2.45 -26.80
C MET A 52 -10.87 3.42 -27.31
N TYR A 53 -10.51 4.38 -28.16
CA TYR A 53 -11.48 5.26 -28.82
C TYR A 53 -12.41 4.46 -29.75
N GLY A 54 -11.91 3.47 -30.47
CA GLY A 54 -12.71 2.57 -31.28
C GLY A 54 -13.75 1.76 -30.47
N LYS A 55 -13.46 1.52 -29.18
CA LYS A 55 -14.41 0.93 -28.22
C LYS A 55 -15.38 1.95 -27.60
N GLY A 56 -15.32 3.22 -28.02
CA GLY A 56 -16.15 4.28 -27.45
C GLY A 56 -15.79 4.70 -26.03
N ILE A 57 -14.51 4.57 -25.64
CA ILE A 57 -14.04 4.89 -24.30
C ILE A 57 -13.30 6.24 -24.32
N ASP A 58 -13.71 7.14 -23.44
CA ASP A 58 -13.03 8.41 -23.20
C ASP A 58 -11.67 8.17 -22.55
N ALA A 59 -10.65 8.97 -22.91
CA ALA A 59 -9.28 8.86 -22.42
C ALA A 59 -9.18 8.84 -20.88
N ARG A 60 -10.05 9.56 -20.20
CA ARG A 60 -10.13 9.58 -18.73
C ARG A 60 -10.40 8.21 -18.09
N PHE A 61 -10.90 7.26 -18.87
CA PHE A 61 -11.33 5.94 -18.42
C PHE A 61 -10.56 4.79 -19.11
N PHE A 62 -9.38 5.06 -19.65
CA PHE A 62 -8.55 4.02 -20.29
C PHE A 62 -8.00 3.03 -19.26
N SER A 63 -7.64 3.50 -18.06
CA SER A 63 -7.28 2.62 -16.95
C SER A 63 -8.56 2.04 -16.33
N ARG A 64 -8.88 0.79 -16.70
CA ARG A 64 -10.17 0.16 -16.41
C ARG A 64 -10.06 -1.31 -16.05
N ALA A 65 -9.32 -1.58 -14.98
CA ALA A 65 -9.14 -2.94 -14.50
C ALA A 65 -10.48 -3.66 -14.28
N ASN A 66 -10.49 -4.96 -14.58
CA ASN A 66 -11.63 -5.86 -14.49
C ASN A 66 -12.79 -5.56 -15.46
N ASP A 67 -12.78 -4.47 -16.20
CA ASP A 67 -13.80 -4.19 -17.22
C ASP A 67 -13.55 -5.04 -18.47
N ARG A 68 -14.64 -5.50 -19.10
CA ARG A 68 -14.57 -6.35 -20.33
C ARG A 68 -13.93 -5.63 -21.52
N ARG A 69 -13.88 -4.30 -21.53
CA ARG A 69 -13.30 -3.48 -22.60
C ARG A 69 -11.89 -2.97 -22.29
N ARG A 70 -11.26 -3.48 -21.22
CA ARG A 70 -9.89 -3.10 -20.87
C ARG A 70 -8.92 -3.38 -22.02
N GLY A 71 -7.88 -2.60 -22.14
CA GLY A 71 -6.92 -2.71 -23.24
C GLY A 71 -5.46 -2.54 -22.82
N GLY A 72 -5.17 -2.56 -21.52
CA GLY A 72 -3.83 -2.33 -20.98
C GLY A 72 -3.83 -1.27 -19.89
N PHE A 73 -2.68 -1.05 -19.28
CA PHE A 73 -2.55 -0.03 -18.24
C PHE A 73 -2.20 1.35 -18.82
N LEU A 74 -2.45 2.39 -18.04
CA LEU A 74 -1.87 3.70 -18.25
C LEU A 74 -0.61 3.84 -17.41
N GLU A 75 0.46 4.29 -18.02
CA GLU A 75 1.67 4.70 -17.31
C GLU A 75 1.36 5.86 -16.38
N SER A 76 1.91 5.82 -15.19
CA SER A 76 1.92 6.96 -14.26
C SER A 76 3.21 6.98 -13.46
N GLN A 77 3.47 8.13 -12.87
CA GLN A 77 4.58 8.32 -11.95
C GLN A 77 4.04 8.59 -10.55
N GLY A 78 4.88 8.35 -9.56
CA GLY A 78 4.57 8.64 -8.18
C GLY A 78 5.08 7.58 -7.22
N GLY A 79 4.83 7.84 -5.96
CA GLY A 79 5.26 6.97 -4.89
C GLY A 79 5.08 7.65 -3.54
N GLY A 80 5.82 7.18 -2.56
CA GLY A 80 5.79 7.74 -1.22
C GLY A 80 6.55 6.89 -0.23
N THR A 81 6.50 7.30 1.01
CA THR A 81 7.15 6.63 2.13
C THR A 81 6.16 6.26 3.22
N ILE A 82 6.50 5.23 3.96
CA ILE A 82 5.76 4.74 5.13
C ILE A 82 6.74 4.62 6.28
N LEU A 83 6.39 5.16 7.43
CA LEU A 83 7.09 4.87 8.67
C LEU A 83 6.52 3.59 9.28
N VAL A 84 7.38 2.62 9.52
CA VAL A 84 7.05 1.37 10.20
C VAL A 84 7.82 1.32 11.51
N THR A 85 7.13 0.95 12.59
CA THR A 85 7.74 0.82 13.93
C THR A 85 7.03 -0.27 14.73
N ARG A 86 7.63 -0.66 15.87
CA ARG A 86 6.97 -1.53 16.86
C ARG A 86 5.84 -0.79 17.57
N GLY A 87 4.87 -1.54 18.04
CA GLY A 87 3.71 -1.00 18.78
C GLY A 87 4.12 -0.23 20.03
N ASP A 88 5.03 -0.79 20.85
CA ASP A 88 5.52 -0.15 22.06
C ASP A 88 6.21 1.19 21.81
N ILE A 89 6.92 1.34 20.69
CA ILE A 89 7.51 2.61 20.25
C ILE A 89 6.43 3.59 19.82
N ALA A 90 5.46 3.13 19.03
CA ALA A 90 4.34 3.96 18.59
C ALA A 90 3.55 4.52 19.78
N GLU A 91 3.27 3.67 20.77
CA GLU A 91 2.63 4.07 22.02
C GLU A 91 3.47 5.09 22.78
N LYS A 92 4.72 4.72 23.12
CA LYS A 92 5.64 5.56 23.89
C LYS A 92 5.82 6.96 23.28
N LEU A 93 5.96 7.04 21.95
CA LEU A 93 6.15 8.29 21.25
C LEU A 93 4.84 9.00 20.88
N GLY A 94 3.68 8.39 21.12
CA GLY A 94 2.38 8.94 20.70
C GLY A 94 2.28 9.10 19.19
N LEU A 95 2.76 8.10 18.43
CA LEU A 95 2.68 8.14 16.97
C LEU A 95 1.28 7.74 16.51
N PRO A 96 0.68 8.47 15.56
CA PRO A 96 -0.57 8.05 14.93
C PRO A 96 -0.38 6.73 14.19
N VAL A 97 -1.27 5.78 14.41
CA VAL A 97 -1.25 4.47 13.75
C VAL A 97 -2.37 4.43 12.71
N ALA A 98 -1.99 4.35 11.44
CA ALA A 98 -2.96 4.28 10.33
C ALA A 98 -3.40 2.84 10.01
N ALA A 99 -2.53 1.87 10.27
CA ALA A 99 -2.81 0.44 10.13
C ALA A 99 -1.77 -0.39 10.90
N VAL A 100 -2.10 -1.64 11.19
CA VAL A 100 -1.16 -2.64 11.69
C VAL A 100 -0.77 -3.58 10.56
N VAL A 101 0.51 -3.86 10.38
CA VAL A 101 0.98 -4.88 9.44
C VAL A 101 0.72 -6.25 10.06
N GLY A 102 -0.38 -6.89 9.65
CA GLY A 102 -0.78 -8.20 10.16
C GLY A 102 0.01 -9.35 9.54
N PHE A 103 0.35 -9.20 8.26
CA PHE A 103 1.19 -10.15 7.53
C PHE A 103 1.86 -9.44 6.36
N ILE A 104 3.11 -9.77 6.09
CA ILE A 104 3.80 -9.33 4.88
C ILE A 104 4.84 -10.37 4.46
N HIS A 105 4.89 -10.63 3.16
CA HIS A 105 5.95 -11.45 2.58
C HIS A 105 6.12 -11.18 1.09
N SER A 106 7.33 -11.40 0.62
CA SER A 106 7.69 -11.36 -0.79
C SER A 106 8.01 -12.78 -1.26
N TYR A 107 7.49 -13.17 -2.41
CA TYR A 107 7.61 -14.51 -2.96
C TYR A 107 8.20 -14.45 -4.35
N ALA A 108 8.85 -15.53 -4.75
CA ALA A 108 9.16 -15.83 -6.14
C ALA A 108 8.24 -16.95 -6.63
N ASP A 109 7.70 -16.83 -7.85
CA ASP A 109 6.77 -17.81 -8.38
C ASP A 109 7.45 -19.14 -8.76
N GLY A 110 8.79 -19.14 -8.89
CA GLY A 110 9.54 -20.33 -9.29
C GLY A 110 9.27 -20.80 -10.73
N ALA A 111 8.51 -20.02 -11.49
CA ALA A 111 8.18 -20.32 -12.88
C ALA A 111 9.26 -19.78 -13.81
N HIS A 112 9.41 -20.40 -14.97
CA HIS A 112 10.28 -19.90 -16.03
C HIS A 112 9.75 -18.57 -16.56
N THR A 113 10.63 -17.73 -17.11
CA THR A 113 10.35 -16.35 -17.56
C THR A 113 9.06 -16.25 -18.39
N SER A 114 7.96 -15.97 -17.76
CA SER A 114 6.70 -15.62 -18.39
C SER A 114 6.26 -14.24 -17.96
N ILE A 115 5.60 -13.54 -18.81
CA ILE A 115 4.98 -12.25 -18.56
C ILE A 115 3.50 -12.41 -18.93
N PRO A 116 2.57 -12.11 -18.00
CA PRO A 116 2.70 -11.62 -16.64
C PRO A 116 3.12 -12.71 -15.64
N ALA A 117 3.58 -12.25 -14.45
CA ALA A 117 3.80 -13.15 -13.33
C ALA A 117 2.49 -13.83 -12.92
N PRO A 118 2.44 -15.16 -12.80
CA PRO A 118 1.23 -15.87 -12.42
C PRO A 118 0.81 -15.65 -10.96
N GLY A 119 1.72 -15.15 -10.10
CA GLY A 119 1.44 -14.91 -8.69
C GLY A 119 1.37 -16.18 -7.85
N LEU A 120 1.88 -17.29 -8.35
CA LEU A 120 1.89 -18.58 -7.64
C LEU A 120 2.58 -18.49 -6.29
N GLY A 121 3.66 -17.69 -6.19
CA GLY A 121 4.33 -17.43 -4.93
C GLY A 121 3.40 -16.83 -3.90
N ALA A 122 2.50 -15.93 -4.29
CA ALA A 122 1.54 -15.31 -3.36
C ALA A 122 0.53 -16.34 -2.80
N LEU A 123 0.24 -17.43 -3.49
CA LEU A 123 -0.57 -18.53 -2.96
C LEU A 123 0.11 -19.24 -1.79
N ALA A 124 1.44 -19.15 -1.71
CA ALA A 124 2.19 -19.70 -0.58
C ALA A 124 1.78 -19.07 0.78
N ALA A 125 1.21 -17.86 0.78
CA ALA A 125 0.64 -17.26 1.99
C ALA A 125 -0.46 -18.12 2.62
N GLY A 126 -1.21 -18.87 1.79
CA GLY A 126 -2.27 -19.78 2.20
C GLY A 126 -1.83 -21.24 2.38
N LEU A 127 -0.55 -21.57 2.19
CA LEU A 127 -0.07 -22.94 2.43
C LEU A 127 -0.28 -23.35 3.87
N GLY A 128 -0.88 -24.52 4.05
CA GLY A 128 -1.36 -25.01 5.36
C GLY A 128 -2.82 -24.66 5.62
N GLY A 129 -3.49 -23.94 4.73
CA GLY A 129 -4.90 -23.63 4.83
C GLY A 129 -5.22 -22.79 6.08
N LYS A 130 -6.09 -23.28 6.93
CA LYS A 130 -6.44 -22.64 8.21
C LYS A 130 -5.27 -22.55 9.20
N ASP A 131 -4.25 -23.39 9.02
CA ASP A 131 -3.03 -23.39 9.83
C ASP A 131 -1.89 -22.61 9.14
N SER A 132 -2.18 -21.90 8.06
CA SER A 132 -1.19 -21.09 7.37
C SER A 132 -0.65 -19.96 8.23
N LYS A 133 0.59 -19.53 7.93
CA LYS A 133 1.21 -18.40 8.65
C LYS A 133 0.37 -17.13 8.53
N LEU A 134 -0.28 -16.89 7.40
CA LEU A 134 -1.21 -15.77 7.21
C LEU A 134 -2.34 -15.79 8.24
N VAL A 135 -3.05 -16.91 8.33
CA VAL A 135 -4.19 -17.07 9.26
C VAL A 135 -3.70 -16.97 10.71
N HIS A 136 -2.59 -17.61 11.02
CA HIS A 136 -2.01 -17.60 12.37
C HIS A 136 -1.60 -16.18 12.82
N ASP A 137 -0.95 -15.41 11.95
CA ASP A 137 -0.50 -14.06 12.29
C ASP A 137 -1.70 -13.09 12.41
N LEU A 138 -2.70 -13.21 11.55
CA LEU A 138 -3.94 -12.44 11.68
C LEU A 138 -4.72 -12.77 12.95
N ALA A 139 -4.77 -14.04 13.32
CA ALA A 139 -5.47 -14.48 14.54
C ALA A 139 -4.88 -13.87 15.82
N LYS A 140 -3.56 -13.62 15.87
CA LYS A 140 -2.91 -12.89 16.99
C LYS A 140 -3.45 -11.48 17.16
N LEU A 141 -3.99 -10.89 16.10
CA LEU A 141 -4.59 -9.56 16.08
C LEU A 141 -6.13 -9.61 16.16
N GLY A 142 -6.71 -10.77 16.47
CA GLY A 142 -8.15 -10.96 16.56
C GLY A 142 -8.87 -10.91 15.20
N VAL A 143 -8.19 -11.25 14.12
CA VAL A 143 -8.69 -11.23 12.73
C VAL A 143 -8.78 -12.65 12.21
N SER A 144 -9.95 -13.06 11.77
CA SER A 144 -10.21 -14.33 11.08
C SER A 144 -10.13 -14.17 9.54
N ALA A 145 -10.16 -15.28 8.83
CA ALA A 145 -10.27 -15.25 7.36
C ALA A 145 -11.53 -14.50 6.88
N ASP A 146 -12.62 -14.58 7.63
CA ASP A 146 -13.89 -13.91 7.33
C ASP A 146 -13.88 -12.41 7.60
N ASP A 147 -12.98 -11.94 8.43
CA ASP A 147 -12.80 -10.51 8.73
C ASP A 147 -12.00 -9.76 7.65
N ILE A 148 -11.40 -10.48 6.70
CA ILE A 148 -10.71 -9.88 5.55
C ILE A 148 -11.78 -9.40 4.57
N ALA A 149 -12.15 -8.13 4.62
CA ALA A 149 -13.26 -7.62 3.83
C ALA A 149 -12.87 -7.24 2.39
N VAL A 150 -11.62 -6.85 2.18
CA VAL A 150 -11.19 -6.18 0.95
C VAL A 150 -9.89 -6.74 0.42
N VAL A 151 -9.77 -6.79 -0.89
CA VAL A 151 -8.49 -6.97 -1.57
C VAL A 151 -8.23 -5.81 -2.53
N SER A 152 -7.11 -5.13 -2.34
CA SER A 152 -6.53 -4.22 -3.32
C SER A 152 -5.62 -5.02 -4.24
N LYS A 153 -6.15 -5.39 -5.40
CA LYS A 153 -5.46 -6.21 -6.38
C LYS A 153 -4.35 -5.41 -7.08
N HIS A 154 -3.40 -6.13 -7.66
CA HIS A 154 -2.41 -5.52 -8.55
C HIS A 154 -3.08 -4.85 -9.74
N ASP A 155 -4.07 -5.48 -10.35
CA ASP A 155 -5.01 -4.97 -11.34
C ASP A 155 -4.41 -3.98 -12.35
N THR A 156 -3.83 -4.50 -13.41
CA THR A 156 -3.14 -3.68 -14.42
C THR A 156 -4.01 -3.29 -15.60
N SER A 157 -5.29 -3.60 -15.59
CA SER A 157 -6.19 -3.40 -16.75
C SER A 157 -5.78 -4.23 -17.98
N THR A 158 -4.97 -5.27 -17.81
CA THR A 158 -4.55 -6.14 -18.89
C THR A 158 -5.40 -7.40 -18.98
N ASN A 159 -5.54 -7.94 -20.19
CA ASN A 159 -6.29 -9.17 -20.41
C ASN A 159 -5.60 -10.39 -19.80
N ALA A 160 -4.30 -10.31 -19.55
CA ALA A 160 -3.52 -11.40 -19.00
C ALA A 160 -3.52 -11.40 -17.47
N ASN A 161 -3.32 -10.24 -16.84
CA ASN A 161 -3.16 -10.16 -15.37
C ASN A 161 -4.48 -10.26 -14.61
N ASP A 162 -5.51 -9.53 -15.02
CA ASP A 162 -6.71 -9.40 -14.21
C ASP A 162 -7.43 -10.73 -13.95
N PRO A 163 -7.57 -11.67 -14.94
CA PRO A 163 -8.11 -12.99 -14.67
C PRO A 163 -7.24 -13.83 -13.75
N ASN A 164 -5.92 -13.84 -14.01
CA ASN A 164 -4.96 -14.60 -13.23
C ASN A 164 -4.97 -14.20 -11.75
N GLU A 165 -5.03 -12.90 -11.48
CA GLU A 165 -5.06 -12.40 -10.12
C GLU A 165 -6.41 -12.62 -9.42
N SER A 166 -7.52 -12.63 -10.17
CA SER A 166 -8.83 -12.97 -9.61
C SER A 166 -8.87 -14.42 -9.16
N GLU A 167 -8.37 -15.34 -9.99
CA GLU A 167 -8.24 -16.77 -9.66
C GLU A 167 -7.34 -16.97 -8.43
N LEU A 168 -6.20 -16.25 -8.35
CA LEU A 168 -5.31 -16.29 -7.20
C LEU A 168 -6.05 -15.96 -5.91
N HIS A 169 -6.76 -14.85 -5.87
CA HIS A 169 -7.45 -14.42 -4.65
C HIS A 169 -8.62 -15.32 -4.29
N ASN A 170 -9.35 -15.83 -5.26
CA ASN A 170 -10.41 -16.79 -5.01
C ASN A 170 -9.85 -18.11 -4.44
N THR A 171 -8.80 -18.64 -5.05
CA THR A 171 -8.10 -19.84 -4.55
C THR A 171 -7.56 -19.63 -3.13
N LEU A 172 -6.97 -18.49 -2.86
CA LEU A 172 -6.49 -18.14 -1.52
C LEU A 172 -7.63 -18.09 -0.51
N ALA A 173 -8.76 -17.44 -0.86
CA ALA A 173 -9.92 -17.34 0.01
C ALA A 173 -10.45 -18.71 0.44
N HIS A 174 -10.58 -19.64 -0.49
CA HIS A 174 -10.95 -21.03 -0.18
C HIS A 174 -9.88 -21.73 0.67
N ALA A 175 -8.60 -21.60 0.31
CA ALA A 175 -7.52 -22.25 1.04
C ALA A 175 -7.46 -21.85 2.52
N ILE A 176 -7.63 -20.59 2.84
CA ILE A 176 -7.62 -20.10 4.22
C ILE A 176 -8.93 -20.33 5.00
N GLY A 177 -9.90 -20.96 4.34
CA GLY A 177 -11.17 -21.36 4.97
C GLY A 177 -12.15 -20.22 5.18
N ARG A 178 -12.20 -19.28 4.23
CA ARG A 178 -13.25 -18.25 4.21
C ARG A 178 -14.61 -18.91 4.03
N THR A 179 -15.62 -18.45 4.74
CA THR A 179 -16.98 -18.97 4.66
C THR A 179 -17.59 -18.69 3.28
N ASP A 180 -18.19 -19.70 2.66
CA ASP A 180 -18.86 -19.56 1.37
C ASP A 180 -19.92 -18.45 1.41
N GLY A 181 -19.95 -17.64 0.35
CA GLY A 181 -20.87 -16.50 0.26
C GLY A 181 -20.44 -15.25 1.04
N ASN A 182 -19.35 -15.32 1.84
CA ASN A 182 -18.81 -14.12 2.46
C ASN A 182 -18.04 -13.29 1.42
N PRO A 183 -18.45 -12.04 1.11
CA PRO A 183 -17.86 -11.27 0.02
C PRO A 183 -16.44 -10.81 0.33
N LEU A 184 -15.58 -10.87 -0.71
CA LEU A 184 -14.27 -10.23 -0.73
C LEU A 184 -14.34 -9.10 -1.77
N PHE A 185 -14.41 -7.86 -1.28
CA PHE A 185 -14.57 -6.69 -2.13
C PHE A 185 -13.27 -6.31 -2.82
N VAL A 186 -13.34 -6.11 -4.13
CA VAL A 186 -12.18 -5.78 -4.97
C VAL A 186 -12.03 -4.28 -5.12
N ILE A 187 -10.84 -3.78 -4.83
CA ILE A 187 -10.41 -2.42 -5.11
C ILE A 187 -9.30 -2.46 -6.16
N SER A 188 -9.42 -1.61 -7.18
CA SER A 188 -8.43 -1.43 -8.25
C SER A 188 -7.87 -0.01 -8.20
N GLN A 189 -6.85 0.24 -7.39
CA GLN A 189 -6.28 1.58 -7.21
C GLN A 189 -5.77 2.18 -8.53
N LYS A 190 -5.23 1.35 -9.42
CA LYS A 190 -4.67 1.80 -10.70
C LYS A 190 -5.72 2.33 -11.68
N THR A 191 -7.01 2.09 -11.45
CA THR A 191 -8.07 2.74 -12.25
C THR A 191 -8.14 4.24 -11.96
N LEU A 192 -7.67 4.67 -10.80
CA LEU A 192 -7.60 6.09 -10.40
C LEU A 192 -6.22 6.69 -10.63
N THR A 193 -5.16 5.96 -10.29
CA THR A 193 -3.79 6.48 -10.22
C THR A 193 -2.95 6.18 -11.46
N GLY A 194 -3.42 5.32 -12.36
CA GLY A 194 -2.54 4.70 -13.34
C GLY A 194 -1.55 3.73 -12.68
N HIS A 195 -0.61 3.24 -13.45
CA HIS A 195 0.38 2.26 -13.00
C HIS A 195 1.76 2.89 -12.78
N ALA A 196 2.00 3.38 -11.57
CA ALA A 196 3.29 3.90 -11.13
C ALA A 196 4.29 2.79 -10.75
N LYS A 197 4.21 1.64 -11.39
CA LYS A 197 5.14 0.50 -11.27
C LYS A 197 5.64 0.26 -9.84
N GLY A 198 6.91 0.61 -9.54
CA GLY A 198 7.48 0.46 -8.20
C GLY A 198 6.72 1.23 -7.12
N GLY A 199 6.22 2.42 -7.43
CA GLY A 199 5.44 3.26 -6.52
C GLY A 199 3.97 2.85 -6.34
N ALA A 200 3.41 2.03 -7.24
CA ALA A 200 1.97 1.74 -7.25
C ALA A 200 1.43 1.13 -5.95
N CYS A 201 2.25 0.40 -5.22
CA CYS A 201 1.81 -0.23 -3.97
C CYS A 201 1.59 0.78 -2.83
N ILE A 202 2.23 1.95 -2.85
CA ILE A 202 1.93 3.04 -1.91
C ILE A 202 0.46 3.44 -2.00
N PHE A 203 -0.05 3.57 -3.22
CA PHE A 203 -1.46 3.92 -3.44
C PHE A 203 -2.41 2.84 -2.92
N GLN A 204 -2.02 1.55 -3.04
CA GLN A 204 -2.81 0.46 -2.46
C GLN A 204 -2.85 0.54 -0.93
N VAL A 205 -1.71 0.75 -0.29
CA VAL A 205 -1.63 0.91 1.17
C VAL A 205 -2.42 2.12 1.62
N ASN A 206 -2.26 3.26 0.95
CA ASN A 206 -3.02 4.47 1.24
C ASN A 206 -4.54 4.25 1.09
N GLY A 207 -4.96 3.59 0.00
CA GLY A 207 -6.37 3.25 -0.20
C GLY A 207 -6.95 2.39 0.92
N LEU A 208 -6.21 1.39 1.41
CA LEU A 208 -6.64 0.57 2.54
C LEU A 208 -6.70 1.37 3.85
N THR A 209 -5.74 2.26 4.12
CA THR A 209 -5.80 3.11 5.33
C THR A 209 -6.98 4.08 5.31
N GLN A 210 -7.28 4.67 4.14
CA GLN A 210 -8.47 5.51 3.98
C GLN A 210 -9.77 4.72 4.16
N LEU A 211 -9.82 3.48 3.68
CA LEU A 211 -10.97 2.60 3.89
C LEU A 211 -11.14 2.25 5.37
N PHE A 212 -10.08 1.97 6.10
CA PHE A 212 -10.16 1.75 7.55
C PHE A 212 -10.72 2.96 8.28
N LYS A 213 -10.28 4.16 7.90
CA LYS A 213 -10.76 5.40 8.47
C LYS A 213 -12.24 5.66 8.18
N SER A 214 -12.66 5.49 6.92
CA SER A 214 -14.00 5.88 6.46
C SER A 214 -15.06 4.77 6.54
N GLY A 215 -14.65 3.49 6.55
CA GLY A 215 -15.57 2.35 6.40
C GLY A 215 -16.20 2.23 5.01
N VAL A 216 -15.71 3.01 4.01
CA VAL A 216 -16.27 3.05 2.65
C VAL A 216 -15.32 2.40 1.65
N ILE A 217 -15.82 1.41 0.92
CA ILE A 217 -15.13 0.86 -0.24
C ILE A 217 -15.33 1.84 -1.41
N PRO A 218 -14.25 2.35 -2.02
CA PRO A 218 -14.37 3.21 -3.18
C PRO A 218 -14.88 2.44 -4.40
N ALA A 219 -15.53 3.14 -5.31
CA ALA A 219 -15.88 2.58 -6.61
C ALA A 219 -14.63 2.28 -7.44
N ASN A 220 -14.69 1.22 -8.25
CA ASN A 220 -13.75 1.03 -9.35
C ASN A 220 -14.15 1.99 -10.49
N ALA A 221 -13.53 3.15 -10.56
CA ALA A 221 -14.02 4.35 -11.25
C ALA A 221 -14.36 4.15 -12.74
N ALA A 222 -13.64 3.26 -13.44
CA ALA A 222 -13.82 3.00 -14.86
C ALA A 222 -14.48 1.64 -15.15
N LEU A 223 -15.05 0.99 -14.14
CA LEU A 223 -15.69 -0.31 -14.26
C LEU A 223 -17.16 -0.18 -14.66
N ASP A 224 -17.46 -0.28 -15.95
CA ASP A 224 -18.83 -0.30 -16.45
C ASP A 224 -19.43 -1.71 -16.42
N CYS A 225 -18.67 -2.69 -16.87
CA CYS A 225 -19.13 -4.07 -16.98
C CYS A 225 -17.97 -5.02 -16.65
N VAL A 226 -18.11 -5.77 -15.57
CA VAL A 226 -17.15 -6.81 -15.19
C VAL A 226 -16.98 -7.80 -16.34
N ASP A 227 -15.73 -8.18 -16.65
CA ASP A 227 -15.46 -9.20 -17.64
C ASP A 227 -16.06 -10.53 -17.16
N PRO A 228 -16.92 -11.18 -17.97
CA PRO A 228 -17.51 -12.48 -17.60
C PRO A 228 -16.50 -13.56 -17.22
N LYS A 229 -15.26 -13.46 -17.71
CA LYS A 229 -14.19 -14.39 -17.34
C LYS A 229 -13.80 -14.29 -15.86
N LEU A 230 -14.06 -13.15 -15.22
CA LEU A 230 -13.75 -12.89 -13.81
C LEU A 230 -14.93 -13.28 -12.89
N GLN A 231 -16.12 -13.47 -13.42
CA GLN A 231 -17.36 -13.73 -12.66
C GLN A 231 -17.51 -15.19 -12.22
N ARG A 232 -16.45 -15.97 -12.24
CA ARG A 232 -16.47 -17.38 -11.85
C ARG A 232 -16.18 -17.60 -10.36
N ASP A 233 -15.85 -16.54 -9.68
CA ASP A 233 -15.27 -16.59 -8.36
C ASP A 233 -16.34 -16.32 -7.30
N ASP A 234 -16.51 -17.24 -6.37
CA ASP A 234 -17.61 -17.27 -5.40
C ASP A 234 -17.53 -16.15 -4.36
N HIS A 235 -16.33 -15.62 -4.09
CA HIS A 235 -16.11 -14.59 -3.09
C HIS A 235 -15.95 -13.18 -3.66
N MET A 236 -15.53 -13.04 -4.91
CA MET A 236 -15.10 -11.76 -5.47
C MET A 236 -16.26 -10.84 -5.81
N VAL A 237 -16.25 -9.62 -5.27
CA VAL A 237 -17.27 -8.59 -5.53
C VAL A 237 -16.62 -7.31 -6.04
N TRP A 238 -16.96 -6.90 -7.25
CA TRP A 238 -16.43 -5.69 -7.88
C TRP A 238 -17.39 -4.51 -7.66
N VAL A 239 -16.95 -3.54 -6.87
CA VAL A 239 -17.76 -2.41 -6.46
C VAL A 239 -17.74 -1.33 -7.55
N ARG A 240 -18.92 -0.96 -8.08
CA ARG A 240 -19.09 0.07 -9.11
C ARG A 240 -19.58 1.42 -8.58
N LYS A 241 -20.04 1.46 -7.35
CA LYS A 241 -20.42 2.67 -6.62
C LYS A 241 -19.82 2.59 -5.22
N PRO A 242 -19.50 3.72 -4.58
CA PRO A 242 -19.02 3.69 -3.21
C PRO A 242 -19.97 2.89 -2.33
N LEU A 243 -19.44 2.00 -1.52
CA LEU A 243 -20.22 1.11 -0.66
C LEU A 243 -19.72 1.23 0.77
N ARG A 244 -20.57 1.70 1.68
CA ARG A 244 -20.27 1.68 3.10
C ARG A 244 -20.50 0.27 3.66
N ILE A 245 -19.45 -0.34 4.20
CA ILE A 245 -19.49 -1.67 4.82
C ILE A 245 -19.14 -1.64 6.31
N GLY A 246 -18.64 -0.52 6.81
CA GLY A 246 -18.22 -0.38 8.20
C GLY A 246 -18.51 0.99 8.78
N GLY A 247 -18.36 1.10 10.10
CA GLY A 247 -18.29 2.39 10.78
C GLY A 247 -16.94 3.06 10.51
N GLY A 248 -16.89 4.36 10.71
CA GLY A 248 -15.72 5.18 10.49
C GLY A 248 -16.12 6.65 10.46
N GLU A 249 -15.30 7.50 9.85
CA GLU A 249 -15.60 8.91 9.67
C GLU A 249 -16.17 9.19 8.27
N ASP A 250 -17.10 10.14 8.18
CA ASP A 250 -17.55 10.67 6.90
C ASP A 250 -16.57 11.74 6.35
N GLU A 251 -16.88 12.33 5.23
CA GLU A 251 -16.09 13.38 4.58
C GLU A 251 -15.96 14.67 5.40
N PHE A 252 -16.79 14.82 6.44
CA PHE A 252 -16.75 15.95 7.37
C PHE A 252 -16.12 15.59 8.73
N GLY A 253 -15.55 14.38 8.85
CA GLY A 253 -14.94 13.89 10.09
C GLY A 253 -15.94 13.49 11.18
N ARG A 254 -17.21 13.24 10.82
CA ARG A 254 -18.25 12.78 11.77
C ARG A 254 -18.25 11.27 11.82
N GLU A 255 -18.31 10.72 13.03
CA GLU A 255 -18.44 9.27 13.22
C GLU A 255 -19.72 8.73 12.58
N THR A 256 -19.58 7.59 11.91
CA THR A 256 -20.68 6.85 11.29
C THR A 256 -20.90 5.53 12.01
N ALA A 257 -22.18 5.12 12.14
CA ALA A 257 -22.54 3.86 12.77
C ALA A 257 -21.98 2.65 11.99
N GLY A 258 -21.68 1.59 12.71
CA GLY A 258 -21.22 0.31 12.16
C GLY A 258 -19.99 -0.26 12.89
N ARG A 259 -19.55 -1.43 12.44
CA ARG A 259 -18.29 -2.03 12.94
C ARG A 259 -17.16 -1.65 11.97
N PRO A 260 -15.95 -1.33 12.47
CA PRO A 260 -14.83 -1.05 11.60
C PRO A 260 -14.50 -2.25 10.69
N VAL A 261 -14.03 -1.94 9.49
CA VAL A 261 -13.47 -2.96 8.57
C VAL A 261 -12.16 -3.45 9.19
N LYS A 262 -12.09 -4.74 9.57
CA LYS A 262 -10.97 -5.25 10.37
C LYS A 262 -9.68 -5.43 9.57
N ALA A 263 -9.77 -5.94 8.34
CA ALA A 263 -8.57 -6.23 7.55
C ALA A 263 -8.80 -6.10 6.04
N GLY A 264 -7.72 -5.81 5.34
CA GLY A 264 -7.64 -5.79 3.89
C GLY A 264 -6.31 -6.35 3.39
N LEU A 265 -6.36 -6.97 2.22
CA LEU A 265 -5.20 -7.51 1.52
C LEU A 265 -4.73 -6.56 0.43
N ALA A 266 -3.45 -6.59 0.10
CA ALA A 266 -2.96 -6.02 -1.13
C ALA A 266 -1.92 -6.94 -1.75
N THR A 267 -2.00 -7.10 -3.08
CA THR A 267 -1.04 -7.84 -3.88
C THR A 267 -0.29 -6.95 -4.85
N SER A 268 0.92 -7.35 -5.18
CA SER A 268 1.70 -6.76 -6.24
C SER A 268 2.43 -7.86 -6.98
N LEU A 269 2.19 -7.94 -8.28
CA LEU A 269 2.80 -8.93 -9.17
C LEU A 269 3.80 -8.22 -10.09
N GLY A 270 5.05 -8.65 -10.08
CA GLY A 270 6.12 -8.02 -10.84
C GLY A 270 6.62 -8.88 -11.98
N PHE A 271 7.11 -8.24 -13.03
CA PHE A 271 7.91 -8.93 -14.03
C PHE A 271 9.16 -9.53 -13.39
N GLY A 272 9.57 -10.72 -13.83
CA GLY A 272 10.60 -11.51 -13.18
C GLY A 272 10.07 -12.38 -12.04
N HIS A 273 8.75 -12.57 -11.97
CA HIS A 273 8.06 -13.53 -11.09
C HIS A 273 8.25 -13.25 -9.60
N VAL A 274 8.39 -12.00 -9.21
CA VAL A 274 8.36 -11.59 -7.81
C VAL A 274 6.97 -11.07 -7.48
N SER A 275 6.34 -11.67 -6.49
CA SER A 275 5.07 -11.21 -5.94
C SER A 275 5.24 -10.72 -4.51
N GLY A 276 4.53 -9.65 -4.16
CA GLY A 276 4.43 -9.13 -2.81
C GLY A 276 3.01 -9.27 -2.30
N PHE A 277 2.87 -9.71 -1.07
CA PHE A 277 1.60 -9.89 -0.41
C PHE A 277 1.63 -9.22 0.96
N VAL A 278 0.62 -8.41 1.27
CA VAL A 278 0.48 -7.77 2.58
C VAL A 278 -0.98 -7.86 3.05
N ALA A 279 -1.16 -8.17 4.33
CA ALA A 279 -2.41 -7.98 5.04
C ALA A 279 -2.25 -6.82 6.03
N LEU A 280 -3.06 -5.81 5.87
CA LEU A 280 -3.17 -4.70 6.80
C LEU A 280 -4.40 -4.89 7.66
N VAL A 281 -4.26 -4.56 8.95
CA VAL A 281 -5.31 -4.67 9.95
C VAL A 281 -5.66 -3.27 10.45
N HIS A 282 -6.93 -3.06 10.75
CA HIS A 282 -7.45 -1.81 11.29
C HIS A 282 -6.69 -1.35 12.53
N PRO A 283 -6.41 -0.06 12.71
CA PRO A 283 -5.65 0.45 13.84
C PRO A 283 -6.25 0.12 15.21
N GLY A 284 -7.53 -0.16 15.29
CA GLY A 284 -8.19 -0.66 16.51
C GLY A 284 -7.57 -1.93 17.10
N ALA A 285 -6.86 -2.73 16.30
CA ALA A 285 -6.10 -3.88 16.82
C ALA A 285 -4.90 -3.44 17.66
N PHE A 286 -4.23 -2.35 17.28
CA PHE A 286 -3.19 -1.73 18.08
C PHE A 286 -3.76 -1.14 19.36
N GLU A 287 -4.87 -0.41 19.30
CA GLU A 287 -5.52 0.16 20.48
C GLU A 287 -5.93 -0.93 21.49
N ALA A 288 -6.51 -2.02 20.99
CA ALA A 288 -6.85 -3.16 21.83
C ALA A 288 -5.61 -3.84 22.46
N ALA A 289 -4.48 -3.84 21.76
CA ALA A 289 -3.23 -4.36 22.29
C ALA A 289 -2.68 -3.48 23.42
N VAL A 290 -2.70 -2.15 23.25
CA VAL A 290 -2.28 -1.18 24.29
C VAL A 290 -3.19 -1.30 25.51
N ALA A 291 -4.51 -1.27 25.32
CA ALA A 291 -5.45 -1.39 26.43
C ALA A 291 -5.24 -2.69 27.23
N LYS A 292 -4.93 -3.78 26.54
CA LYS A 292 -4.67 -5.08 27.17
C LYS A 292 -3.34 -5.15 27.92
N ALA A 293 -2.28 -4.54 27.37
CA ALA A 293 -0.92 -4.60 27.93
C ALA A 293 -0.73 -3.58 29.06
N ASP A 294 -1.16 -2.34 28.85
CA ASP A 294 -0.79 -1.18 29.67
C ASP A 294 -2.01 -0.47 30.29
N GLY A 295 -3.21 -0.90 29.91
CA GLY A 295 -4.49 -0.44 30.46
C GLY A 295 -5.09 0.76 29.72
N GLU A 296 -6.36 1.05 30.05
CA GLU A 296 -7.16 2.11 29.39
C GLU A 296 -6.54 3.50 29.56
N ALA A 297 -5.92 3.78 30.72
CA ALA A 297 -5.26 5.07 30.96
C ALA A 297 -4.07 5.32 30.00
N ALA A 298 -3.30 4.28 29.70
CA ALA A 298 -2.21 4.35 28.73
C ALA A 298 -2.74 4.57 27.31
N LEU A 299 -3.82 3.89 26.94
CA LEU A 299 -4.50 4.06 25.67
C LEU A 299 -4.99 5.51 25.49
N GLU A 300 -5.68 6.07 26.49
CA GLU A 300 -6.15 7.47 26.40
C GLU A 300 -4.99 8.46 26.32
N ALA A 301 -3.93 8.27 27.10
CA ALA A 301 -2.74 9.10 27.01
C ALA A 301 -2.05 9.01 25.64
N TRP A 302 -2.04 7.84 25.02
CA TRP A 302 -1.56 7.69 23.65
C TRP A 302 -2.46 8.42 22.65
N ARG A 303 -3.78 8.26 22.73
CA ARG A 303 -4.76 8.94 21.85
C ARG A 303 -4.60 10.45 21.89
N GLU A 304 -4.46 11.03 23.07
CA GLU A 304 -4.24 12.46 23.22
C GLU A 304 -2.99 12.93 22.47
N ARG A 305 -1.85 12.24 22.66
CA ARG A 305 -0.60 12.57 21.97
C ARG A 305 -0.69 12.36 20.45
N ALA A 306 -1.30 11.27 20.01
CA ALA A 306 -1.47 10.94 18.59
C ALA A 306 -2.36 11.99 17.89
N ASN A 307 -3.48 12.39 18.52
CA ASN A 307 -4.37 13.43 17.98
C ASN A 307 -3.67 14.79 17.92
N ALA A 308 -2.88 15.14 18.92
CA ALA A 308 -2.09 16.38 18.88
C ALA A 308 -1.09 16.39 17.70
N ARG A 309 -0.43 15.25 17.43
CA ARG A 309 0.48 15.10 16.26
C ARG A 309 -0.25 15.17 14.93
N LEU A 310 -1.41 14.52 14.81
CA LEU A 310 -2.23 14.59 13.59
C LEU A 310 -2.67 16.05 13.32
N ALA A 311 -3.14 16.75 14.35
CA ALA A 311 -3.54 18.14 14.21
C ALA A 311 -2.36 19.06 13.85
N ALA A 312 -1.16 18.81 14.41
CA ALA A 312 0.05 19.55 14.05
C ALA A 312 0.48 19.27 12.59
N GLY A 313 0.45 18.01 12.18
CA GLY A 313 0.75 17.63 10.79
C GLY A 313 -0.24 18.23 9.79
N GLN A 314 -1.52 18.22 10.11
CA GLN A 314 -2.56 18.82 9.27
C GLN A 314 -2.33 20.33 9.11
N ARG A 315 -2.07 21.06 10.19
CA ARG A 315 -1.75 22.49 10.11
C ARG A 315 -0.51 22.76 9.26
N HIS A 316 0.55 21.94 9.42
CA HIS A 316 1.76 22.09 8.62
C HIS A 316 1.49 21.89 7.13
N LEU A 317 0.68 20.88 6.78
CA LEU A 317 0.26 20.64 5.41
C LEU A 317 -0.54 21.80 4.84
N GLU A 318 -1.51 22.33 5.60
CA GLU A 318 -2.34 23.47 5.19
C GLU A 318 -1.49 24.73 4.97
N GLU A 319 -0.58 25.04 5.88
CA GLU A 319 0.34 26.17 5.73
C GLU A 319 1.25 26.01 4.50
N GLY A 320 1.73 24.78 4.23
CA GLY A 320 2.50 24.49 3.03
C GLY A 320 1.68 24.64 1.75
N MET A 321 0.46 24.12 1.71
CA MET A 321 -0.45 24.25 0.56
C MET A 321 -0.85 25.72 0.31
N MET A 322 -0.93 26.52 1.35
CA MET A 322 -1.19 27.96 1.25
C MET A 322 0.07 28.79 0.95
N GLY A 323 1.23 28.14 0.79
CA GLY A 323 2.51 28.81 0.52
C GLY A 323 3.06 29.62 1.70
N ARG A 324 2.56 29.38 2.92
CA ARG A 324 2.98 30.11 4.12
C ARG A 324 4.14 29.45 4.85
N ALA A 325 4.33 28.16 4.66
CA ALA A 325 5.44 27.40 5.18
C ALA A 325 6.01 26.47 4.10
N ALA A 326 7.30 26.16 4.18
CA ALA A 326 7.86 25.09 3.37
C ALA A 326 7.39 23.74 3.91
N LEU A 327 6.90 22.85 3.02
CA LEU A 327 6.55 21.47 3.39
C LEU A 327 7.78 20.66 3.81
N TYR A 328 8.93 21.07 3.33
CA TYR A 328 10.22 20.50 3.66
C TYR A 328 11.20 21.63 3.93
N GLU A 329 11.75 21.67 5.12
CA GLU A 329 12.89 22.51 5.47
C GLU A 329 14.10 21.62 5.72
N PRO A 330 15.18 21.74 4.92
CA PRO A 330 16.41 21.07 5.25
C PRO A 330 16.92 21.53 6.60
N ILE A 331 17.52 20.64 7.34
CA ILE A 331 18.14 20.94 8.62
C ILE A 331 19.13 22.09 8.39
N ASP A 332 18.94 23.18 9.11
CA ASP A 332 19.73 24.41 8.99
C ASP A 332 19.73 25.11 7.62
N ASN A 333 18.54 25.51 7.20
CA ASN A 333 18.33 26.34 6.01
C ASN A 333 19.16 27.63 5.97
N ARG A 334 19.66 28.14 7.10
CA ARG A 334 20.45 29.38 7.14
C ARG A 334 21.82 29.20 6.49
N ARG A 335 22.50 28.09 6.73
CA ARG A 335 23.78 27.77 6.10
C ARG A 335 23.71 27.72 4.58
N PHE A 336 22.61 27.16 4.03
CA PHE A 336 22.42 27.08 2.58
C PHE A 336 22.01 28.41 1.93
N ARG A 337 21.42 29.32 2.70
CA ARG A 337 21.00 30.64 2.19
C ARG A 337 22.11 31.70 2.26
N GLU A 338 22.98 31.61 3.27
CA GLU A 338 24.03 32.61 3.49
C GLU A 338 25.27 32.34 2.64
N ASP A 339 25.53 31.13 2.23
CA ASP A 339 26.78 30.73 1.60
C ASP A 339 26.71 30.61 0.09
N HIS A 340 25.79 31.10 -0.64
CA HIS A 340 25.67 31.15 -2.12
C HIS A 340 26.71 30.37 -2.99
N ARG A 341 27.51 29.51 -2.40
CA ARG A 341 28.70 28.87 -2.97
C ARG A 341 28.52 27.43 -3.36
N GLY A 342 27.34 27.04 -3.72
CA GLY A 342 27.17 25.69 -4.19
C GLY A 342 26.98 24.67 -3.04
N TYR A 343 26.39 23.60 -3.43
CA TYR A 343 25.95 22.50 -2.61
C TYR A 343 27.16 21.65 -2.20
N ASP A 344 27.59 21.72 -0.96
CA ASP A 344 28.53 20.75 -0.44
C ASP A 344 27.77 19.51 0.07
N HIS A 345 27.78 18.45 -0.72
CA HIS A 345 27.12 17.19 -0.39
C HIS A 345 27.58 16.65 0.97
N HIS A 346 28.85 16.78 1.30
CA HIS A 346 29.40 16.27 2.54
C HIS A 346 28.89 17.01 3.76
N GLU A 347 28.73 18.33 3.68
CA GLU A 347 28.16 19.11 4.78
C GLU A 347 26.66 18.83 4.96
N VAL A 348 25.91 18.59 3.86
CA VAL A 348 24.50 18.20 3.94
C VAL A 348 24.36 16.82 4.56
N GLU A 349 25.12 15.84 4.08
CA GLU A 349 25.09 14.49 4.62
C GLU A 349 25.51 14.47 6.09
N LYS A 350 26.54 15.23 6.44
CA LYS A 350 27.00 15.37 7.83
C LYS A 350 25.93 16.00 8.73
N ALA A 351 25.21 17.01 8.24
CA ALA A 351 24.09 17.63 8.99
C ALA A 351 22.91 16.67 9.18
N MET A 352 22.75 15.68 8.32
CA MET A 352 21.72 14.65 8.42
C MET A 352 22.12 13.45 9.29
N LEU A 353 23.38 13.34 9.69
CA LEU A 353 23.86 12.28 10.57
C LEU A 353 23.52 12.58 12.04
N LEU A 354 23.13 11.55 12.77
CA LEU A 354 22.95 11.65 14.24
C LEU A 354 24.28 11.86 14.97
N ASN A 355 25.39 11.51 14.35
CA ASN A 355 26.72 11.76 14.84
C ASN A 355 27.36 12.91 14.04
N PRO A 356 27.50 14.12 14.61
CA PRO A 356 28.08 15.27 13.90
C PRO A 356 29.58 15.13 13.62
N ASP A 357 30.27 14.17 14.27
CA ASP A 357 31.68 13.91 14.08
C ASP A 357 31.96 12.85 13.01
N ALA A 358 30.95 12.19 12.50
CA ALA A 358 31.07 11.22 11.43
C ALA A 358 31.73 11.84 10.19
N ARG A 359 32.66 11.12 9.56
CA ARG A 359 33.35 11.55 8.36
C ARG A 359 33.24 10.48 7.28
N LEU A 360 33.21 10.93 6.04
CA LEU A 360 33.26 10.00 4.91
C LEU A 360 34.69 9.52 4.72
N GLY A 361 34.92 8.22 4.90
CA GLY A 361 36.20 7.58 4.62
C GLY A 361 36.49 7.47 3.13
N ALA A 362 37.75 7.21 2.78
CA ALA A 362 38.17 7.04 1.39
C ALA A 362 37.53 5.83 0.68
N ASP A 363 36.94 4.93 1.42
CA ASP A 363 36.19 3.75 0.95
C ASP A 363 34.71 4.03 0.66
N GLY A 364 34.26 5.28 0.91
CA GLY A 364 32.90 5.69 0.72
C GLY A 364 31.93 5.37 1.87
N TYR A 365 32.46 4.93 3.02
CA TYR A 365 31.68 4.73 4.25
C TYR A 365 31.95 5.80 5.29
N TYR A 366 30.97 6.07 6.15
CA TYR A 366 31.16 7.00 7.26
C TYR A 366 31.89 6.33 8.42
N GLU A 367 32.92 7.00 8.88
CA GLU A 367 33.68 6.68 10.08
C GLU A 367 33.19 7.54 11.25
N ALA A 368 33.03 6.93 12.44
CA ALA A 368 32.59 7.61 13.65
C ALA A 368 33.76 8.12 14.46
#